data_1f9a7ab57870453d127e4b47374b6cf1
#
_entry.id   1f9a7ab57870453d127e4b47374b6cf1
#
_cell.length_a   1.000
_cell.length_b   1.000
_cell.length_c   1.000
_cell.angle_alpha   90.00
_cell.angle_beta   90.00
_cell.angle_gamma   90.00
#
_symmetry.space_group_name_H-M   'P 1'
#
loop_
_entity.id
_entity.type
_entity.pdbx_description
1 polymer ?
#
loop_
_entity_poly.entity_id
_entity_poly.type
_entity_poly.pdbx_seq_one_letter_code
_entity_poly.pdbx_strand_id
1 'polypeptide(L)'
;MDLSFNNLSGSLPKELTNLSHLLSFNISHNNIQGELPSGGFFNTISPSSVSGNPSLCGSVVNRSCPSVHPKPIVLNPDSSSNSSNAGSFPSNRRHKIILSISALIAIGAAIFIAVGVLAITILNIHARSSMSHAAASPILSGGDDFSHSPTNDAQYGKLVMFSGDADFVAGAHALLNKDCELGRGGFGAVYRTILRDGRSVAIKKLTVSSLIKSQEDFEREVKNLGKIRHHNLVALEGYYWTSSLQLLIYEYISSGSLYKHLHEVPGKSCLSWRERFNIVLGTAKGLAHLHQLNIIHYNLKSTNILIDSGGEPKVGDFALARLLPMLDRYVLSSKIQSALGYMAPEFACRTVKITEKCDVYGFGVLVLEVVTGRRPVEYMEDDVVVLCDMVRGALDEGKVEECVDRRLQGEFPADEAIPVIKLGLICASQVPSNRPDMGEVVNILELIQCPSEGQALE
;
A
#
# COMPACT_ATOMS: atom_id res chain seq x y z
N MET A 1 -14.79 4.52 -12.04
CA MET A 1 -13.90 3.39 -12.37
C MET A 1 -13.52 3.50 -13.83
N ASP A 2 -12.21 3.52 -14.16
CA ASP A 2 -11.72 3.55 -15.55
C ASP A 2 -10.86 2.31 -15.81
N LEU A 3 -11.31 1.50 -16.76
CA LEU A 3 -10.66 0.27 -17.23
C LEU A 3 -10.39 0.34 -18.73
N SER A 4 -10.42 1.55 -19.32
CA SER A 4 -10.19 1.74 -20.75
C SER A 4 -8.77 1.35 -21.19
N PHE A 5 -8.60 1.08 -22.48
CA PHE A 5 -7.32 0.73 -23.11
C PHE A 5 -6.60 -0.45 -22.41
N ASN A 6 -7.34 -1.54 -22.19
CA ASN A 6 -6.83 -2.79 -21.65
C ASN A 6 -7.16 -3.96 -22.61
N ASN A 7 -6.81 -5.19 -22.22
CA ASN A 7 -7.12 -6.41 -22.97
C ASN A 7 -8.17 -7.26 -22.25
N LEU A 8 -9.16 -6.61 -21.60
CA LEU A 8 -10.22 -7.31 -20.89
C LEU A 8 -11.14 -7.99 -21.89
N SER A 9 -11.52 -9.23 -21.63
CA SER A 9 -12.36 -10.06 -22.49
C SER A 9 -13.46 -10.77 -21.69
N GLY A 10 -14.45 -11.31 -22.40
CA GLY A 10 -15.61 -11.95 -21.78
C GLY A 10 -16.83 -11.03 -21.75
N SER A 11 -17.92 -11.48 -21.13
CA SER A 11 -19.17 -10.72 -20.99
C SER A 11 -19.23 -9.99 -19.64
N LEU A 12 -19.93 -8.85 -19.62
CA LEU A 12 -20.17 -8.12 -18.38
C LEU A 12 -21.19 -8.86 -17.51
N PRO A 13 -20.87 -9.09 -16.21
CA PRO A 13 -21.82 -9.68 -15.27
C PRO A 13 -23.04 -8.78 -15.07
N LYS A 14 -24.24 -9.36 -15.00
CA LYS A 14 -25.49 -8.61 -14.75
C LYS A 14 -25.50 -7.95 -13.36
N GLU A 15 -24.77 -8.49 -12.42
CA GLU A 15 -24.63 -8.02 -11.05
C GLU A 15 -24.06 -6.60 -10.99
N LEU A 16 -23.34 -6.15 -12.02
CA LEU A 16 -22.86 -4.77 -12.13
C LEU A 16 -23.99 -3.73 -12.14
N THR A 17 -25.23 -4.12 -12.50
CA THR A 17 -26.39 -3.21 -12.44
C THR A 17 -26.78 -2.82 -11.01
N ASN A 18 -26.36 -3.61 -10.02
CA ASN A 18 -26.66 -3.38 -8.58
C ASN A 18 -25.70 -2.40 -7.92
N LEU A 19 -24.67 -1.93 -8.63
CA LEU A 19 -23.69 -0.98 -8.09
C LEU A 19 -24.27 0.44 -8.05
N SER A 20 -25.02 0.76 -6.99
CA SER A 20 -25.68 2.06 -6.80
C SER A 20 -24.75 3.26 -6.64
N HIS A 21 -23.48 3.03 -6.28
CA HIS A 21 -22.49 4.08 -6.01
C HIS A 21 -21.46 4.28 -7.14
N LEU A 22 -21.67 3.62 -8.29
CA LEU A 22 -20.75 3.75 -9.43
C LEU A 22 -21.04 5.04 -10.22
N LEU A 23 -20.33 6.12 -9.89
CA LEU A 23 -20.52 7.45 -10.50
C LEU A 23 -20.00 7.54 -11.94
N SER A 24 -18.99 6.76 -12.31
CA SER A 24 -18.47 6.66 -13.68
C SER A 24 -17.84 5.29 -13.93
N PHE A 25 -18.07 4.75 -15.13
CA PHE A 25 -17.53 3.47 -15.56
C PHE A 25 -17.09 3.55 -17.01
N ASN A 26 -15.81 3.36 -17.26
CA ASN A 26 -15.22 3.40 -18.61
C ASN A 26 -14.50 2.09 -18.89
N ILE A 27 -14.98 1.35 -19.88
CA ILE A 27 -14.41 0.08 -20.37
C ILE A 27 -14.07 0.17 -21.87
N SER A 28 -13.95 1.38 -22.41
CA SER A 28 -13.65 1.59 -23.83
C SER A 28 -12.30 0.95 -24.22
N HIS A 29 -12.17 0.59 -25.50
CA HIS A 29 -10.95 0.01 -26.05
C HIS A 29 -10.46 -1.24 -25.30
N ASN A 30 -11.35 -2.26 -25.24
CA ASN A 30 -11.11 -3.59 -24.70
C ASN A 30 -11.63 -4.67 -25.69
N ASN A 31 -11.65 -5.92 -25.27
CA ASN A 31 -12.19 -7.04 -26.04
C ASN A 31 -13.45 -7.65 -25.36
N ILE A 32 -14.28 -6.79 -24.77
CA ILE A 32 -15.53 -7.18 -24.11
C ILE A 32 -16.54 -7.60 -25.16
N GLN A 33 -17.29 -8.66 -24.89
CA GLN A 33 -18.27 -9.25 -25.80
C GLN A 33 -19.63 -9.48 -25.14
N GLY A 34 -20.64 -9.72 -25.95
CA GLY A 34 -22.01 -10.03 -25.50
C GLY A 34 -22.84 -8.78 -25.27
N GLU A 35 -23.99 -8.97 -24.65
CA GLU A 35 -24.97 -7.91 -24.41
C GLU A 35 -24.56 -7.02 -23.24
N LEU A 36 -24.65 -5.68 -23.43
CA LEU A 36 -24.46 -4.72 -22.35
C LEU A 36 -25.62 -4.86 -21.35
N PRO A 37 -25.37 -5.04 -20.05
CA PRO A 37 -26.43 -5.14 -19.05
C PRO A 37 -27.39 -3.95 -19.11
N SER A 38 -28.70 -4.20 -18.99
CA SER A 38 -29.73 -3.16 -18.94
C SER A 38 -30.18 -2.92 -17.51
N GLY A 39 -30.28 -1.66 -17.11
CA GLY A 39 -30.70 -1.28 -15.76
C GLY A 39 -29.60 -0.56 -14.96
N GLY A 40 -29.98 0.04 -13.82
CA GLY A 40 -29.08 0.74 -12.94
C GLY A 40 -28.24 1.82 -13.66
N PHE A 41 -26.97 1.87 -13.36
CA PHE A 41 -26.00 2.79 -13.95
C PHE A 41 -25.88 2.69 -15.50
N PHE A 42 -26.10 1.50 -16.08
CA PHE A 42 -25.97 1.30 -17.53
C PHE A 42 -27.02 2.04 -18.35
N ASN A 43 -28.13 2.50 -17.75
CA ASN A 43 -29.12 3.32 -18.44
C ASN A 43 -28.60 4.75 -18.75
N THR A 44 -27.57 5.19 -18.03
CA THR A 44 -27.00 6.54 -18.16
C THR A 44 -25.55 6.53 -18.65
N ILE A 45 -24.99 5.35 -18.96
CA ILE A 45 -23.61 5.24 -19.42
C ILE A 45 -23.40 5.93 -20.76
N SER A 46 -22.31 6.72 -20.88
CA SER A 46 -21.96 7.35 -22.15
C SER A 46 -21.55 6.31 -23.19
N PRO A 47 -22.00 6.40 -24.46
CA PRO A 47 -21.52 5.54 -25.55
C PRO A 47 -19.99 5.55 -25.70
N SER A 48 -19.33 6.67 -25.41
CA SER A 48 -17.87 6.77 -25.43
C SER A 48 -17.19 5.86 -24.40
N SER A 49 -17.83 5.62 -23.25
CA SER A 49 -17.28 4.78 -22.18
C SER A 49 -17.32 3.28 -22.48
N VAL A 50 -18.03 2.86 -23.53
CA VAL A 50 -18.11 1.46 -23.98
C VAL A 50 -17.57 1.25 -25.39
N SER A 51 -17.16 2.34 -26.07
CA SER A 51 -16.63 2.31 -27.44
C SER A 51 -15.35 1.47 -27.55
N GLY A 52 -15.02 1.03 -28.79
CA GLY A 52 -13.78 0.25 -29.01
C GLY A 52 -13.85 -1.21 -28.50
N ASN A 53 -15.06 -1.75 -28.25
CA ASN A 53 -15.30 -3.16 -27.97
C ASN A 53 -16.05 -3.79 -29.15
N PRO A 54 -15.38 -4.45 -30.11
CA PRO A 54 -15.95 -4.84 -31.37
C PRO A 54 -17.06 -5.90 -31.25
N SER A 55 -17.06 -6.70 -30.20
CA SER A 55 -18.00 -7.79 -29.94
C SER A 55 -19.09 -7.46 -28.93
N LEU A 56 -19.14 -6.20 -28.43
CA LEU A 56 -20.17 -5.72 -27.51
C LEU A 56 -21.41 -5.30 -28.30
N CYS A 57 -22.60 -5.63 -27.79
CA CYS A 57 -23.89 -5.33 -28.40
C CYS A 57 -24.89 -4.75 -27.37
N GLY A 58 -25.98 -4.20 -27.84
CA GLY A 58 -27.01 -3.56 -27.01
C GLY A 58 -27.35 -2.13 -27.47
N SER A 59 -28.39 -1.53 -26.90
CA SER A 59 -28.92 -0.23 -27.29
C SER A 59 -27.91 0.92 -27.21
N VAL A 60 -27.06 0.93 -26.19
CA VAL A 60 -26.07 2.01 -25.98
C VAL A 60 -24.98 2.04 -27.04
N VAL A 61 -24.60 0.86 -27.58
CA VAL A 61 -23.59 0.75 -28.65
C VAL A 61 -24.22 0.72 -30.03
N ASN A 62 -25.55 0.87 -30.15
CA ASN A 62 -26.34 0.86 -31.37
C ASN A 62 -26.05 -0.37 -32.28
N ARG A 63 -25.87 -1.54 -31.66
CA ARG A 63 -25.59 -2.82 -32.32
C ARG A 63 -26.52 -3.89 -31.79
N SER A 64 -27.27 -4.54 -32.66
CA SER A 64 -28.16 -5.66 -32.30
C SER A 64 -27.35 -6.86 -31.83
N CYS A 65 -27.77 -7.48 -30.72
CA CYS A 65 -27.18 -8.74 -30.28
C CYS A 65 -27.64 -9.89 -31.14
N PRO A 66 -26.78 -10.88 -31.46
CA PRO A 66 -27.16 -12.09 -32.14
C PRO A 66 -28.23 -12.82 -31.31
N SER A 67 -29.38 -13.10 -31.90
CA SER A 67 -30.44 -13.89 -31.26
C SER A 67 -29.95 -15.34 -31.10
N VAL A 68 -29.66 -15.74 -29.87
CA VAL A 68 -29.42 -17.14 -29.52
C VAL A 68 -30.80 -17.82 -29.46
N HIS A 69 -31.23 -18.45 -30.53
CA HIS A 69 -32.33 -19.37 -30.45
C HIS A 69 -31.85 -20.64 -29.75
N PRO A 70 -32.43 -21.03 -28.62
CA PRO A 70 -32.18 -22.34 -28.06
C PRO A 70 -32.71 -23.38 -29.01
N LYS A 71 -31.86 -24.28 -29.53
CA LYS A 71 -32.31 -25.45 -30.27
C LYS A 71 -33.20 -26.28 -29.34
N PRO A 72 -34.46 -26.59 -29.73
CA PRO A 72 -35.29 -27.47 -28.94
C PRO A 72 -34.65 -28.86 -28.93
N ILE A 73 -34.43 -29.41 -27.74
CA ILE A 73 -34.08 -30.81 -27.55
C ILE A 73 -35.33 -31.61 -27.80
N VAL A 74 -35.44 -32.23 -29.00
CA VAL A 74 -36.50 -33.21 -29.31
C VAL A 74 -36.04 -34.53 -28.68
N LEU A 75 -36.66 -34.90 -27.57
CA LEU A 75 -36.65 -36.24 -27.02
C LEU A 75 -37.63 -37.07 -27.89
N ASN A 76 -37.12 -37.98 -28.71
CA ASN A 76 -37.94 -39.04 -29.31
C ASN A 76 -37.89 -40.27 -28.40
N PRO A 77 -39.04 -40.76 -27.96
CA PRO A 77 -39.15 -42.09 -27.39
C PRO A 77 -39.40 -43.14 -28.46
N ASP A 78 -38.69 -44.26 -28.30
CA ASP A 78 -39.01 -45.59 -28.79
C ASP A 78 -39.24 -45.87 -30.29
N SER A 79 -38.35 -46.69 -30.81
CA SER A 79 -38.81 -47.99 -31.33
C SER A 79 -37.62 -48.92 -31.64
N SER A 80 -37.77 -50.09 -31.06
CA SER A 80 -37.05 -51.34 -31.32
C SER A 80 -37.18 -51.80 -32.75
N SER A 81 -36.11 -52.35 -33.32
CA SER A 81 -36.11 -53.69 -33.88
C SER A 81 -34.95 -53.96 -34.84
N ASN A 82 -34.21 -54.97 -34.50
CA ASN A 82 -33.60 -56.06 -35.30
C ASN A 82 -33.10 -55.79 -36.74
N SER A 83 -31.90 -56.08 -37.05
CA SER A 83 -31.42 -57.36 -37.56
C SER A 83 -30.10 -57.27 -38.32
N SER A 84 -29.23 -58.11 -37.94
CA SER A 84 -28.39 -59.06 -38.72
C SER A 84 -27.38 -58.53 -39.75
N ASN A 85 -26.20 -59.01 -39.43
CA ASN A 85 -25.21 -59.73 -40.28
C ASN A 85 -24.14 -58.97 -41.05
N ALA A 86 -23.00 -59.41 -40.63
CA ALA A 86 -21.88 -59.99 -41.41
C ALA A 86 -20.72 -59.13 -41.79
N GLY A 87 -19.59 -59.48 -41.17
CA GLY A 87 -18.45 -59.86 -41.97
C GLY A 87 -17.25 -58.98 -42.06
N SER A 88 -16.20 -59.43 -41.42
CA SER A 88 -14.86 -59.54 -41.96
C SER A 88 -13.82 -58.44 -41.79
N PHE A 89 -12.94 -58.70 -40.86
CA PHE A 89 -11.44 -58.71 -40.90
C PHE A 89 -10.66 -57.39 -41.04
N PRO A 90 -9.47 -57.37 -40.45
CA PRO A 90 -8.81 -56.17 -39.93
C PRO A 90 -7.79 -55.58 -40.91
N SER A 91 -7.79 -54.32 -41.07
CA SER A 91 -6.65 -53.65 -41.69
C SER A 91 -5.95 -52.74 -40.65
N ASN A 92 -4.73 -53.10 -40.43
CA ASN A 92 -3.72 -52.44 -39.71
C ASN A 92 -3.49 -51.03 -40.24
N ARG A 93 -4.16 -49.99 -39.63
CA ARG A 93 -3.90 -48.59 -39.93
C ARG A 93 -3.10 -47.96 -38.79
N ARG A 94 -1.83 -47.72 -39.09
CA ARG A 94 -0.97 -46.83 -38.29
C ARG A 94 -1.75 -45.50 -38.11
N HIS A 95 -2.17 -45.24 -36.87
CA HIS A 95 -2.68 -43.92 -36.47
C HIS A 95 -1.58 -42.91 -36.61
N LYS A 96 -1.61 -42.09 -37.64
CA LYS A 96 -0.91 -40.81 -37.63
C LYS A 96 -1.67 -39.92 -36.65
N ILE A 97 -1.03 -39.64 -35.50
CA ILE A 97 -1.56 -38.66 -34.54
C ILE A 97 -1.42 -37.29 -35.19
N ILE A 98 -2.53 -36.82 -35.78
CA ILE A 98 -2.62 -35.43 -36.24
C ILE A 98 -2.97 -34.58 -35.04
N LEU A 99 -1.94 -34.03 -34.40
CA LEU A 99 -2.12 -33.05 -33.31
C LEU A 99 -2.84 -31.82 -33.87
N SER A 100 -3.89 -31.39 -33.19
CA SER A 100 -4.60 -30.16 -33.54
C SER A 100 -3.67 -28.95 -33.43
N ILE A 101 -3.92 -27.90 -34.18
CA ILE A 101 -3.10 -26.65 -34.14
C ILE A 101 -3.03 -26.10 -32.71
N SER A 102 -4.10 -26.22 -31.95
CA SER A 102 -4.14 -25.82 -30.52
C SER A 102 -3.20 -26.65 -29.64
N ALA A 103 -3.07 -27.97 -29.91
CA ALA A 103 -2.12 -28.82 -29.20
C ALA A 103 -0.65 -28.47 -29.53
N LEU A 104 -0.37 -28.10 -30.77
CA LEU A 104 0.96 -27.66 -31.19
C LEU A 104 1.34 -26.30 -30.55
N ILE A 105 0.39 -25.38 -30.46
CA ILE A 105 0.58 -24.07 -29.78
C ILE A 105 0.83 -24.29 -28.28
N ALA A 106 0.06 -25.18 -27.62
CA ALA A 106 0.25 -25.48 -26.21
C ALA A 106 1.61 -26.12 -25.93
N ILE A 107 2.07 -27.05 -26.78
CA ILE A 107 3.40 -27.66 -26.67
C ILE A 107 4.50 -26.61 -26.89
N GLY A 108 4.35 -25.72 -27.89
CA GLY A 108 5.28 -24.62 -28.14
C GLY A 108 5.40 -23.66 -26.95
N ALA A 109 4.27 -23.27 -26.36
CA ALA A 109 4.24 -22.43 -25.16
C ALA A 109 4.91 -23.10 -23.94
N ALA A 110 4.65 -24.40 -23.74
CA ALA A 110 5.28 -25.17 -22.64
C ALA A 110 6.80 -25.27 -22.80
N ILE A 111 7.28 -25.49 -24.04
CA ILE A 111 8.73 -25.52 -24.35
C ILE A 111 9.35 -24.15 -24.10
N PHE A 112 8.70 -23.06 -24.51
CA PHE A 112 9.19 -21.70 -24.31
C PHE A 112 9.30 -21.35 -22.83
N ILE A 113 8.32 -21.73 -22.02
CA ILE A 113 8.36 -21.55 -20.56
C ILE A 113 9.49 -22.36 -19.94
N ALA A 114 9.66 -23.62 -20.34
CA ALA A 114 10.72 -24.49 -19.82
C ALA A 114 12.12 -23.94 -20.14
N VAL A 115 12.33 -23.44 -21.36
CA VAL A 115 13.60 -22.79 -21.76
C VAL A 115 13.84 -21.52 -20.97
N GLY A 116 12.80 -20.71 -20.74
CA GLY A 116 12.87 -19.50 -19.92
C GLY A 116 13.28 -19.79 -18.47
N VAL A 117 12.67 -20.79 -17.86
CA VAL A 117 13.01 -21.24 -16.48
C VAL A 117 14.45 -21.77 -16.44
N LEU A 118 14.88 -22.55 -17.44
CA LEU A 118 16.24 -23.07 -17.51
C LEU A 118 17.26 -21.94 -17.64
N ALA A 119 17.00 -20.94 -18.49
CA ALA A 119 17.88 -19.77 -18.67
C ALA A 119 18.01 -18.96 -17.36
N ILE A 120 16.91 -18.71 -16.67
CA ILE A 120 16.91 -18.03 -15.36
C ILE A 120 17.69 -18.84 -14.33
N THR A 121 17.55 -20.17 -14.33
CA THR A 121 18.25 -21.04 -13.39
C THR A 121 19.76 -21.02 -13.65
N ILE A 122 20.19 -21.08 -14.92
CA ILE A 122 21.60 -20.98 -15.31
C ILE A 122 22.18 -19.61 -14.93
N LEU A 123 21.46 -18.51 -15.19
CA LEU A 123 21.87 -17.17 -14.79
C LEU A 123 22.02 -17.04 -13.27
N ASN A 124 21.10 -17.61 -12.50
CA ASN A 124 21.20 -17.62 -11.05
C ASN A 124 22.35 -18.47 -10.51
N ILE A 125 22.67 -19.61 -11.16
CA ILE A 125 23.83 -20.44 -10.82
C ILE A 125 25.11 -19.70 -11.17
N HIS A 126 25.17 -19.05 -12.32
CA HIS A 126 26.33 -18.28 -12.76
C HIS A 126 26.60 -17.06 -11.85
N ALA A 127 25.54 -16.36 -11.44
CA ALA A 127 25.62 -15.28 -10.45
C ALA A 127 26.10 -15.78 -9.07
N ARG A 128 25.69 -17.00 -8.66
CA ARG A 128 26.16 -17.60 -7.40
C ARG A 128 27.60 -18.11 -7.49
N SER A 129 28.03 -18.63 -8.63
CA SER A 129 29.42 -19.11 -8.81
C SER A 129 30.43 -17.97 -8.91
N SER A 130 30.05 -16.82 -9.45
CA SER A 130 30.91 -15.63 -9.44
C SER A 130 31.09 -15.00 -8.04
N MET A 131 30.19 -15.28 -7.08
CA MET A 131 30.36 -14.89 -5.68
C MET A 131 31.23 -15.86 -4.85
N SER A 132 31.50 -17.09 -5.33
CA SER A 132 32.28 -18.09 -4.59
C SER A 132 33.77 -18.12 -4.90
N HIS A 133 34.24 -17.33 -5.86
CA HIS A 133 35.67 -17.23 -6.19
C HIS A 133 36.43 -16.06 -5.52
N ALA A 134 35.80 -15.35 -4.57
CA ALA A 134 36.44 -14.27 -3.82
C ALA A 134 36.88 -14.65 -2.40
N ALA A 135 37.11 -15.91 -2.11
CA ALA A 135 37.56 -16.35 -0.77
C ALA A 135 38.58 -17.49 -0.88
N ALA A 136 39.84 -17.20 -1.20
CA ALA A 136 41.03 -17.90 -0.71
C ALA A 136 42.31 -17.29 -1.28
N SER A 137 43.07 -16.59 -0.45
CA SER A 137 44.51 -16.44 -0.65
C SER A 137 45.19 -16.25 0.71
N PRO A 138 46.38 -16.80 0.95
CA PRO A 138 46.92 -17.02 2.28
C PRO A 138 47.81 -15.89 2.78
N ILE A 139 47.92 -15.84 4.08
CA ILE A 139 48.79 -14.99 4.89
C ILE A 139 50.25 -15.18 4.51
N LEU A 140 50.97 -14.10 4.23
CA LEU A 140 52.42 -14.03 4.49
C LEU A 140 52.80 -12.59 4.90
N SER A 141 53.56 -12.55 5.94
CA SER A 141 54.05 -11.42 6.74
C SER A 141 55.10 -10.56 6.03
N GLY A 142 55.13 -9.28 6.43
CA GLY A 142 56.39 -8.54 6.56
C GLY A 142 56.57 -7.30 5.69
N GLY A 143 56.81 -6.15 6.36
CA GLY A 143 57.67 -5.10 5.80
C GLY A 143 56.97 -3.77 5.44
N ASP A 144 57.31 -2.77 6.26
CA ASP A 144 57.07 -1.34 6.05
C ASP A 144 57.39 -0.87 4.63
N ASP A 145 56.52 -0.05 4.03
CA ASP A 145 56.97 1.21 3.45
C ASP A 145 55.80 2.12 3.03
N PHE A 146 55.93 3.40 3.39
CA PHE A 146 55.05 4.48 3.00
C PHE A 146 55.19 4.78 1.51
N SER A 147 54.12 4.64 0.73
CA SER A 147 53.95 5.44 -0.50
C SER A 147 52.47 5.60 -0.84
N HIS A 148 52.03 6.85 -0.86
CA HIS A 148 50.71 7.27 -1.33
C HIS A 148 50.53 6.86 -2.79
N SER A 149 49.53 6.02 -3.05
CA SER A 149 48.92 5.88 -4.38
C SER A 149 47.41 6.10 -4.24
N PRO A 150 46.77 6.83 -5.17
CA PRO A 150 45.33 7.06 -5.10
C PRO A 150 44.61 5.78 -5.53
N THR A 151 44.17 5.01 -4.55
CA THR A 151 43.37 3.80 -4.80
C THR A 151 41.91 4.07 -4.55
N ASN A 152 41.12 3.98 -5.61
CA ASN A 152 39.70 3.60 -5.69
C ASN A 152 38.80 3.96 -4.50
N ASP A 153 38.36 5.21 -4.44
CA ASP A 153 37.30 5.72 -3.55
C ASP A 153 35.88 5.15 -3.88
N ALA A 154 35.76 4.20 -4.79
CA ALA A 154 34.47 3.67 -5.24
C ALA A 154 33.88 2.57 -4.32
N GLN A 155 34.57 2.15 -3.26
CA GLN A 155 34.17 1.00 -2.43
C GLN A 155 33.76 1.36 -0.99
N TYR A 156 34.02 2.58 -0.52
CA TYR A 156 33.58 3.04 0.80
C TYR A 156 32.42 4.00 0.66
N GLY A 157 31.21 3.56 1.15
CA GLY A 157 30.06 4.42 1.17
C GLY A 157 30.24 5.62 2.12
N LYS A 158 29.56 6.73 1.81
CA LYS A 158 29.57 7.96 2.60
C LYS A 158 28.53 7.86 3.72
N LEU A 159 29.00 7.77 4.96
CA LEU A 159 28.15 7.93 6.17
C LEU A 159 28.17 9.39 6.61
N VAL A 160 27.00 9.96 6.84
CA VAL A 160 26.83 11.33 7.36
C VAL A 160 25.84 11.29 8.51
N MET A 161 26.28 11.72 9.69
CA MET A 161 25.42 11.94 10.84
C MET A 161 25.16 13.44 11.02
N PHE A 162 23.93 13.81 11.40
CA PHE A 162 23.54 15.20 11.62
C PHE A 162 23.89 15.70 13.02
N SER A 163 24.15 14.77 13.96
CA SER A 163 24.58 15.07 15.32
C SER A 163 25.60 14.02 15.79
N GLY A 164 26.75 14.48 16.25
CA GLY A 164 27.83 13.63 16.76
C GLY A 164 28.64 12.93 15.69
N ASP A 165 29.78 12.36 16.09
CA ASP A 165 30.66 11.54 15.24
C ASP A 165 30.37 10.06 15.53
N ALA A 166 29.25 9.57 15.07
CA ALA A 166 28.91 8.16 15.22
C ALA A 166 29.30 7.38 13.95
N ASP A 167 29.85 6.20 14.17
CA ASP A 167 30.20 5.27 13.09
C ASP A 167 29.51 3.91 13.35
N PHE A 168 29.40 3.12 12.32
CA PHE A 168 28.87 1.76 12.46
C PHE A 168 29.91 0.83 13.08
N VAL A 169 29.43 -0.07 13.96
CA VAL A 169 30.28 -1.12 14.56
C VAL A 169 30.77 -2.11 13.50
N ALA A 170 29.96 -2.33 12.46
CA ALA A 170 30.27 -3.22 11.34
C ALA A 170 29.96 -2.49 10.02
N GLY A 171 30.48 -3.01 8.90
CA GLY A 171 30.19 -2.44 7.58
C GLY A 171 28.69 -2.39 7.29
N ALA A 172 28.25 -1.39 6.53
CA ALA A 172 26.83 -1.08 6.28
C ALA A 172 25.99 -2.30 5.82
N HIS A 173 26.58 -3.24 5.09
CA HIS A 173 25.90 -4.47 4.67
C HIS A 173 25.65 -5.47 5.83
N ALA A 174 26.56 -5.52 6.81
CA ALA A 174 26.41 -6.40 7.97
C ALA A 174 25.29 -5.93 8.93
N LEU A 175 24.91 -4.63 8.87
CA LEU A 175 23.83 -4.05 9.66
C LEU A 175 22.44 -4.47 9.15
N LEU A 176 22.35 -4.99 7.94
CA LEU A 176 21.10 -5.39 7.29
C LEU A 176 20.80 -6.87 7.53
N ASN A 177 21.16 -7.40 8.71
CA ASN A 177 20.85 -8.77 9.08
C ASN A 177 19.33 -8.93 9.26
N LYS A 178 18.82 -10.04 8.74
CA LYS A 178 17.40 -10.38 8.79
C LYS A 178 16.88 -10.52 10.23
N ASP A 179 17.74 -10.94 11.16
CA ASP A 179 17.38 -11.07 12.58
C ASP A 179 17.16 -9.72 13.28
N CYS A 180 17.67 -8.63 12.70
CA CYS A 180 17.49 -7.26 13.18
C CYS A 180 16.39 -6.50 12.41
N GLU A 181 15.67 -7.16 11.49
CA GLU A 181 14.61 -6.52 10.70
C GLU A 181 13.39 -6.24 11.60
N LEU A 182 13.02 -4.96 11.71
CA LEU A 182 11.85 -4.49 12.47
C LEU A 182 10.57 -4.52 11.65
N GLY A 183 10.70 -4.39 10.32
CA GLY A 183 9.56 -4.37 9.43
C GLY A 183 9.94 -3.99 8.00
N ARG A 184 8.95 -4.15 7.09
CA ARG A 184 9.12 -3.90 5.66
C ARG A 184 7.89 -3.20 5.09
N GLY A 185 8.09 -2.23 4.22
CA GLY A 185 7.02 -1.50 3.53
C GLY A 185 7.39 -1.12 2.10
N GLY A 186 6.53 -0.36 1.43
CA GLY A 186 6.70 0.04 0.03
C GLY A 186 7.97 0.84 -0.25
N PHE A 187 8.46 1.62 0.72
CA PHE A 187 9.68 2.42 0.60
C PHE A 187 10.94 1.67 1.05
N GLY A 188 10.82 0.52 1.70
CA GLY A 188 11.98 -0.25 2.12
C GLY A 188 11.78 -1.08 3.37
N ALA A 189 12.88 -1.66 3.86
CA ALA A 189 12.93 -2.44 5.09
C ALA A 189 13.67 -1.66 6.18
N VAL A 190 13.23 -1.81 7.43
CA VAL A 190 13.78 -1.13 8.60
C VAL A 190 14.47 -2.15 9.48
N TYR A 191 15.68 -1.83 9.93
CA TYR A 191 16.53 -2.67 10.76
C TYR A 191 16.93 -1.91 12.02
N ARG A 192 16.99 -2.59 13.17
CA ARG A 192 17.59 -2.05 14.38
C ARG A 192 19.08 -2.30 14.36
N THR A 193 19.88 -1.28 14.73
CA THR A 193 21.31 -1.46 14.98
C THR A 193 21.78 -0.60 16.16
N ILE A 194 23.01 -0.86 16.60
CA ILE A 194 23.67 -0.09 17.65
C ILE A 194 24.90 0.58 17.02
N LEU A 195 25.02 1.88 17.18
CA LEU A 195 26.19 2.64 16.77
C LEU A 195 27.39 2.38 17.72
N ARG A 196 28.59 2.77 17.31
CA ARG A 196 29.79 2.61 18.16
C ARG A 196 29.70 3.35 19.49
N ASP A 197 28.93 4.42 19.55
CA ASP A 197 28.67 5.18 20.77
C ASP A 197 27.63 4.52 21.71
N GLY A 198 27.11 3.34 21.36
CA GLY A 198 26.15 2.59 22.15
C GLY A 198 24.69 2.98 21.90
N ARG A 199 24.39 4.00 21.08
CA ARG A 199 23.02 4.40 20.76
C ARG A 199 22.36 3.37 19.84
N SER A 200 21.10 2.99 20.15
CA SER A 200 20.26 2.24 19.24
C SER A 200 19.65 3.17 18.19
N VAL A 201 19.73 2.78 16.92
CA VAL A 201 19.13 3.50 15.80
C VAL A 201 18.29 2.56 14.94
N ALA A 202 17.33 3.13 14.22
CA ALA A 202 16.56 2.43 13.20
C ALA A 202 17.10 2.80 11.82
N ILE A 203 17.53 1.81 11.05
CA ILE A 203 18.08 2.03 9.70
C ILE A 203 17.05 1.58 8.68
N LYS A 204 16.62 2.50 7.82
CA LYS A 204 15.74 2.20 6.69
C LYS A 204 16.56 2.04 5.42
N LYS A 205 16.58 0.82 4.90
CA LYS A 205 17.12 0.51 3.56
C LYS A 205 16.07 0.85 2.51
N LEU A 206 16.38 1.82 1.65
CA LEU A 206 15.47 2.23 0.58
C LEU A 206 15.42 1.20 -0.55
N THR A 207 14.21 0.83 -0.99
CA THR A 207 13.97 -0.02 -2.18
C THR A 207 13.83 0.79 -3.45
N VAL A 208 13.82 2.12 -3.34
CA VAL A 208 13.67 3.06 -4.47
C VAL A 208 15.00 3.54 -5.02
N SER A 209 16.11 2.89 -4.66
CA SER A 209 17.47 3.26 -5.07
C SER A 209 17.62 3.47 -6.58
N SER A 210 16.99 2.63 -7.39
CA SER A 210 16.99 2.76 -8.85
C SER A 210 16.23 3.97 -9.40
N LEU A 211 15.40 4.60 -8.58
CA LEU A 211 14.60 5.78 -8.93
C LEU A 211 15.31 7.08 -8.53
N ILE A 212 16.31 7.01 -7.66
CA ILE A 212 17.06 8.20 -7.21
C ILE A 212 18.09 8.57 -8.29
N LYS A 213 17.94 9.75 -8.90
CA LYS A 213 18.71 10.13 -10.08
C LYS A 213 20.14 10.56 -9.79
N SER A 214 20.40 11.25 -8.67
CA SER A 214 21.74 11.73 -8.33
C SER A 214 21.99 11.69 -6.82
N GLN A 215 23.26 11.61 -6.44
CA GLN A 215 23.70 11.70 -5.06
C GLN A 215 23.42 13.07 -4.48
N GLU A 216 23.66 14.12 -5.27
CA GLU A 216 23.49 15.52 -4.84
C GLU A 216 22.04 15.83 -4.50
N ASP A 217 21.10 15.37 -5.31
CA ASP A 217 19.65 15.53 -5.06
C ASP A 217 19.22 14.79 -3.80
N PHE A 218 19.67 13.53 -3.65
CA PHE A 218 19.41 12.75 -2.44
C PHE A 218 19.96 13.44 -1.19
N GLU A 219 21.25 13.82 -1.22
CA GLU A 219 21.88 14.47 -0.06
C GLU A 219 21.19 15.80 0.31
N ARG A 220 20.82 16.59 -0.71
CA ARG A 220 20.11 17.86 -0.48
C ARG A 220 18.77 17.63 0.22
N GLU A 221 17.95 16.70 -0.29
CA GLU A 221 16.65 16.40 0.30
C GLU A 221 16.78 15.78 1.70
N VAL A 222 17.67 14.81 1.88
CA VAL A 222 17.89 14.16 3.19
C VAL A 222 18.42 15.15 4.23
N LYS A 223 19.32 16.05 3.84
CA LYS A 223 19.81 17.12 4.74
C LYS A 223 18.68 18.10 5.13
N ASN A 224 17.75 18.38 4.20
CA ASN A 224 16.59 19.22 4.53
C ASN A 224 15.64 18.50 5.50
N LEU A 225 15.38 17.22 5.28
CA LEU A 225 14.59 16.40 6.20
C LEU A 225 15.25 16.27 7.57
N GLY A 226 16.58 16.15 7.61
CA GLY A 226 17.34 16.08 8.85
C GLY A 226 17.32 17.36 9.71
N LYS A 227 16.84 18.49 9.18
CA LYS A 227 16.65 19.74 9.95
C LYS A 227 15.32 19.78 10.69
N ILE A 228 14.36 18.93 10.31
CA ILE A 228 13.03 18.91 10.89
C ILE A 228 13.12 18.28 12.28
N ARG A 229 12.69 19.02 13.29
CA ARG A 229 12.63 18.58 14.69
C ARG A 229 11.29 18.97 15.28
N HIS A 230 10.57 17.99 15.80
CA HIS A 230 9.32 18.20 16.51
C HIS A 230 9.12 17.05 17.49
N HIS A 231 8.48 17.30 18.64
CA HIS A 231 8.25 16.28 19.67
C HIS A 231 7.52 15.05 19.14
N ASN A 232 6.54 15.27 18.28
CA ASN A 232 5.71 14.21 17.69
C ASN A 232 6.18 13.77 16.30
N LEU A 233 7.44 13.97 15.93
CA LEU A 233 8.05 13.46 14.71
C LEU A 233 9.26 12.60 15.03
N VAL A 234 9.44 11.49 14.30
CA VAL A 234 10.66 10.67 14.40
C VAL A 234 11.83 11.43 13.80
N ALA A 235 12.90 11.60 14.57
CA ALA A 235 14.06 12.34 14.14
C ALA A 235 14.90 11.55 13.13
N LEU A 236 15.21 12.16 11.98
CA LEU A 236 16.22 11.66 11.06
C LEU A 236 17.60 12.08 11.57
N GLU A 237 18.47 11.12 11.90
CA GLU A 237 19.78 11.35 12.51
C GLU A 237 20.93 11.35 11.50
N GLY A 238 20.73 10.75 10.31
CA GLY A 238 21.77 10.68 9.32
C GLY A 238 21.38 9.85 8.10
N TYR A 239 22.36 9.63 7.23
CA TYR A 239 22.19 8.77 6.05
C TYR A 239 23.51 8.09 5.67
N TYR A 240 23.39 7.03 4.90
CA TYR A 240 24.50 6.35 4.26
C TYR A 240 24.22 6.25 2.76
N TRP A 241 25.23 6.53 1.95
CA TRP A 241 25.12 6.53 0.49
C TRP A 241 26.22 5.72 -0.18
N THR A 242 25.82 4.82 -1.06
CA THR A 242 26.62 4.31 -2.19
C THR A 242 25.76 4.35 -3.45
N SER A 243 26.33 4.10 -4.60
CA SER A 243 25.58 4.00 -5.86
C SER A 243 24.51 2.89 -5.86
N SER A 244 24.68 1.84 -5.06
CA SER A 244 23.79 0.68 -5.01
C SER A 244 22.98 0.57 -3.70
N LEU A 245 23.31 1.34 -2.67
CA LEU A 245 22.70 1.23 -1.35
C LEU A 245 22.50 2.60 -0.72
N GLN A 246 21.26 2.96 -0.42
CA GLN A 246 20.89 4.16 0.32
C GLN A 246 20.18 3.76 1.61
N LEU A 247 20.69 4.30 2.73
CA LEU A 247 20.13 4.10 4.06
C LEU A 247 19.77 5.44 4.67
N LEU A 248 18.63 5.48 5.35
CA LEU A 248 18.23 6.57 6.24
C LEU A 248 18.36 6.09 7.69
N ILE A 249 18.92 6.91 8.56
CA ILE A 249 19.20 6.59 9.95
C ILE A 249 18.31 7.44 10.82
N TYR A 250 17.44 6.79 11.59
CA TYR A 250 16.46 7.43 12.46
C TYR A 250 16.73 7.10 13.93
N GLU A 251 16.25 7.94 14.84
CA GLU A 251 16.13 7.56 16.25
C GLU A 251 15.35 6.25 16.38
N TYR A 252 15.75 5.39 17.32
CA TYR A 252 15.06 4.12 17.57
C TYR A 252 13.99 4.28 18.65
N ILE A 253 12.75 3.98 18.33
CA ILE A 253 11.62 4.00 19.26
C ILE A 253 11.28 2.55 19.65
N SER A 254 11.48 2.22 20.92
CA SER A 254 11.49 0.84 21.41
C SER A 254 10.10 0.23 21.59
N SER A 255 9.06 1.04 21.91
CA SER A 255 7.72 0.52 22.22
C SER A 255 6.95 0.07 20.97
N GLY A 256 7.47 0.40 19.76
CA GLY A 256 6.91 -0.05 18.49
C GLY A 256 5.81 0.87 17.95
N SER A 257 5.04 0.36 16.98
CA SER A 257 4.01 1.14 16.29
C SER A 257 2.65 1.08 16.99
N LEU A 258 1.84 2.11 16.74
CA LEU A 258 0.44 2.16 17.16
C LEU A 258 -0.36 0.94 16.66
N TYR A 259 -0.09 0.49 15.43
CA TYR A 259 -0.69 -0.72 14.88
C TYR A 259 -0.48 -1.94 15.80
N LYS A 260 0.75 -2.11 16.31
CA LYS A 260 1.07 -3.19 17.23
C LYS A 260 0.25 -3.10 18.51
N HIS A 261 0.12 -1.90 19.08
CA HIS A 261 -0.66 -1.67 20.32
C HIS A 261 -2.16 -1.88 20.12
N LEU A 262 -2.69 -1.56 18.92
CA LEU A 262 -4.12 -1.71 18.64
C LEU A 262 -4.50 -3.15 18.25
N HIS A 263 -3.64 -3.86 17.46
CA HIS A 263 -4.06 -5.06 16.74
C HIS A 263 -3.25 -6.33 17.02
N GLU A 264 -2.03 -6.22 17.61
CA GLU A 264 -1.14 -7.38 17.74
C GLU A 264 -0.96 -7.86 19.19
N VAL A 265 -1.31 -7.07 20.19
CA VAL A 265 -1.15 -7.46 21.59
C VAL A 265 -2.43 -8.09 22.12
N PRO A 266 -2.50 -9.42 22.32
CA PRO A 266 -3.66 -10.05 22.93
C PRO A 266 -3.72 -9.74 24.44
N GLY A 267 -4.80 -9.13 24.89
CA GLY A 267 -5.35 -9.37 26.21
C GLY A 267 -4.78 -8.66 27.43
N LYS A 268 -3.71 -7.83 27.38
CA LYS A 268 -3.12 -7.30 28.62
C LYS A 268 -2.84 -5.81 28.71
N SER A 269 -2.92 -5.05 27.65
CA SER A 269 -2.68 -3.59 27.71
C SER A 269 -3.47 -2.92 26.58
N CYS A 270 -4.78 -2.82 26.79
CA CYS A 270 -5.58 -1.94 25.94
C CYS A 270 -5.17 -0.50 26.27
N LEU A 271 -4.88 0.29 25.25
CA LEU A 271 -4.70 1.73 25.39
C LEU A 271 -5.99 2.32 26.02
N SER A 272 -5.86 3.00 27.14
CA SER A 272 -6.93 3.76 27.78
C SER A 272 -7.41 4.88 26.86
N TRP A 273 -8.60 5.44 27.14
CA TRP A 273 -9.12 6.58 26.38
C TRP A 273 -8.14 7.75 26.36
N ARG A 274 -7.55 8.10 27.50
CA ARG A 274 -6.59 9.20 27.59
C ARG A 274 -5.33 8.99 26.74
N GLU A 275 -4.80 7.76 26.72
CA GLU A 275 -3.66 7.44 25.85
C GLU A 275 -4.04 7.55 24.38
N ARG A 276 -5.24 7.06 24.00
CA ARG A 276 -5.76 7.17 22.63
C ARG A 276 -5.93 8.63 22.21
N PHE A 277 -6.50 9.45 23.09
CA PHE A 277 -6.68 10.87 22.84
C PHE A 277 -5.34 11.59 22.66
N ASN A 278 -4.36 11.33 23.55
CA ASN A 278 -3.01 11.88 23.43
C ASN A 278 -2.32 11.46 22.13
N ILE A 279 -2.50 10.21 21.68
CA ILE A 279 -1.96 9.71 20.43
C ILE A 279 -2.58 10.47 19.24
N VAL A 280 -3.88 10.68 19.24
CA VAL A 280 -4.58 11.45 18.20
C VAL A 280 -4.09 12.89 18.17
N LEU A 281 -4.06 13.57 19.32
CA LEU A 281 -3.63 14.97 19.45
C LEU A 281 -2.16 15.16 19.04
N GLY A 282 -1.25 14.32 19.56
CA GLY A 282 0.16 14.41 19.23
C GLY A 282 0.44 14.13 17.74
N THR A 283 -0.28 13.16 17.14
CA THR A 283 -0.19 12.91 15.70
C THR A 283 -0.66 14.12 14.89
N ALA A 284 -1.76 14.76 15.29
CA ALA A 284 -2.25 15.98 14.67
C ALA A 284 -1.21 17.11 14.74
N LYS A 285 -0.58 17.31 15.89
CA LYS A 285 0.49 18.32 16.08
C LYS A 285 1.70 18.05 15.17
N GLY A 286 2.13 16.79 15.07
CA GLY A 286 3.21 16.39 14.17
C GLY A 286 2.88 16.70 12.70
N LEU A 287 1.66 16.37 12.23
CA LEU A 287 1.22 16.66 10.87
C LEU A 287 1.05 18.16 10.61
N ALA A 288 0.48 18.90 11.56
CA ALA A 288 0.35 20.36 11.44
C ALA A 288 1.73 21.02 11.25
N HIS A 289 2.75 20.57 12.01
CA HIS A 289 4.12 21.06 11.83
C HIS A 289 4.68 20.72 10.43
N LEU A 290 4.48 19.52 9.91
CA LEU A 290 4.90 19.16 8.55
C LEU A 290 4.22 20.05 7.50
N HIS A 291 2.91 20.27 7.63
CA HIS A 291 2.14 21.08 6.67
C HIS A 291 2.58 22.56 6.70
N GLN A 292 2.91 23.13 7.86
CA GLN A 292 3.50 24.47 7.98
C GLN A 292 4.84 24.59 7.23
N LEU A 293 5.59 23.49 7.13
CA LEU A 293 6.84 23.41 6.35
C LEU A 293 6.59 23.06 4.88
N ASN A 294 5.34 23.01 4.41
CA ASN A 294 4.93 22.54 3.08
C ASN A 294 5.41 21.12 2.77
N ILE A 295 5.36 20.24 3.76
CA ILE A 295 5.72 18.84 3.63
C ILE A 295 4.47 17.99 3.77
N ILE A 296 4.18 17.20 2.75
CA ILE A 296 3.09 16.23 2.75
C ILE A 296 3.70 14.85 3.10
N HIS A 297 3.02 14.13 4.01
CA HIS A 297 3.48 12.81 4.47
C HIS A 297 3.25 11.73 3.41
N TYR A 298 2.10 11.74 2.76
CA TYR A 298 1.61 10.81 1.73
C TYR A 298 1.32 9.37 2.18
N ASN A 299 1.83 8.90 3.29
CA ASN A 299 1.72 7.48 3.71
C ASN A 299 1.35 7.37 5.21
N LEU A 300 0.41 8.19 5.68
CA LEU A 300 -0.05 8.14 7.05
C LEU A 300 -0.85 6.87 7.32
N LYS A 301 -0.47 6.14 8.38
CA LYS A 301 -1.14 4.91 8.85
C LYS A 301 -0.62 4.52 10.23
N SER A 302 -1.32 3.69 10.97
CA SER A 302 -0.97 3.29 12.34
C SER A 302 0.39 2.58 12.46
N THR A 303 0.88 1.93 11.41
CA THR A 303 2.23 1.34 11.40
C THR A 303 3.35 2.37 11.34
N ASN A 304 3.05 3.62 10.94
CA ASN A 304 3.99 4.73 10.84
C ASN A 304 3.87 5.72 12.02
N ILE A 305 2.99 5.46 12.98
CA ILE A 305 2.94 6.16 14.25
C ILE A 305 3.64 5.28 15.27
N LEU A 306 4.76 5.73 15.79
CA LEU A 306 5.53 5.04 16.82
C LEU A 306 5.18 5.61 18.19
N ILE A 307 5.13 4.77 19.21
CA ILE A 307 4.86 5.19 20.59
C ILE A 307 6.18 5.13 21.34
N ASP A 308 6.57 6.25 21.96
CA ASP A 308 7.79 6.27 22.75
C ASP A 308 7.59 5.68 24.16
N SER A 309 8.63 5.66 24.97
CA SER A 309 8.58 5.12 26.34
C SER A 309 7.71 5.95 27.30
N GLY A 310 7.40 7.19 26.94
CA GLY A 310 6.47 8.06 27.67
C GLY A 310 5.01 7.91 27.23
N GLY A 311 4.73 7.08 26.22
CA GLY A 311 3.40 6.95 25.62
C GLY A 311 3.08 8.01 24.57
N GLU A 312 4.06 8.85 24.20
CA GLU A 312 3.88 9.92 23.23
C GLU A 312 3.99 9.41 21.79
N PRO A 313 3.11 9.85 20.87
CA PRO A 313 3.18 9.45 19.49
C PRO A 313 4.27 10.21 18.73
N LYS A 314 4.98 9.50 17.87
CA LYS A 314 5.95 10.04 16.92
C LYS A 314 5.62 9.59 15.51
N VAL A 315 5.32 10.51 14.62
CA VAL A 315 5.04 10.25 13.20
C VAL A 315 6.36 9.96 12.49
N GLY A 316 6.46 8.77 11.91
CA GLY A 316 7.62 8.32 11.15
C GLY A 316 7.33 8.20 9.66
N ASP A 317 8.36 7.92 8.87
CA ASP A 317 8.26 7.69 7.41
C ASP A 317 7.68 8.87 6.59
N PHE A 318 7.72 10.08 7.12
CA PHE A 318 7.23 11.26 6.40
C PHE A 318 8.19 11.69 5.28
N ALA A 319 7.63 12.33 4.25
CA ALA A 319 8.34 12.96 3.14
C ALA A 319 9.23 12.04 2.28
N LEU A 320 9.16 10.71 2.41
CA LEU A 320 9.94 9.77 1.59
C LEU A 320 9.63 9.89 0.10
N ALA A 321 8.43 10.36 -0.25
CA ALA A 321 8.05 10.64 -1.63
C ALA A 321 8.92 11.75 -2.29
N ARG A 322 9.50 12.66 -1.51
CA ARG A 322 10.41 13.72 -2.02
C ARG A 322 11.74 13.18 -2.52
N LEU A 323 12.12 11.98 -2.09
CA LEU A 323 13.31 11.29 -2.58
C LEU A 323 13.12 10.71 -4.00
N LEU A 324 11.86 10.63 -4.48
CA LEU A 324 11.56 10.20 -5.84
C LEU A 324 11.79 11.36 -6.82
N PRO A 325 12.37 11.09 -8.01
CA PRO A 325 12.77 12.13 -8.97
C PRO A 325 11.61 12.93 -9.57
N MET A 326 10.43 12.37 -9.54
CA MET A 326 9.16 13.03 -9.83
C MET A 326 8.12 12.46 -8.88
N LEU A 327 7.26 13.30 -8.33
CA LEU A 327 6.04 12.89 -7.64
C LEU A 327 5.07 12.29 -8.67
N ASP A 328 5.53 11.20 -9.34
CA ASP A 328 4.66 10.43 -10.21
C ASP A 328 3.61 9.74 -9.34
N ARG A 329 2.37 10.17 -9.52
CA ARG A 329 1.21 9.65 -8.79
C ARG A 329 1.11 8.13 -8.89
N TYR A 330 1.45 7.55 -10.04
CA TYR A 330 1.42 6.10 -10.24
C TYR A 330 2.47 5.39 -9.39
N VAL A 331 3.71 5.88 -9.40
CA VAL A 331 4.79 5.34 -8.57
C VAL A 331 4.45 5.50 -7.10
N LEU A 332 3.94 6.68 -6.71
CA LEU A 332 3.56 6.95 -5.33
C LEU A 332 2.44 6.01 -4.88
N SER A 333 1.33 5.89 -5.64
CA SER A 333 0.22 5.00 -5.27
C SER A 333 0.66 3.53 -5.19
N SER A 334 1.54 3.07 -6.09
CA SER A 334 2.07 1.71 -6.02
C SER A 334 2.93 1.45 -4.77
N LYS A 335 3.66 2.47 -4.29
CA LYS A 335 4.49 2.37 -3.07
C LYS A 335 3.68 2.43 -1.78
N ILE A 336 2.52 3.11 -1.79
CA ILE A 336 1.63 3.23 -0.63
C ILE A 336 0.47 2.22 -0.63
N GLN A 337 0.47 1.21 -1.52
CA GLN A 337 -0.54 0.13 -1.53
C GLN A 337 -0.74 -0.53 -0.16
N SER A 338 0.30 -0.57 0.68
CA SER A 338 0.20 -1.06 2.06
C SER A 338 -0.62 -0.15 2.99
N ALA A 339 -1.08 1.01 2.50
CA ALA A 339 -1.96 1.93 3.23
C ALA A 339 -3.44 1.76 2.82
N LEU A 340 -3.85 0.52 2.51
CA LEU A 340 -5.23 0.21 2.15
C LEU A 340 -6.19 0.71 3.23
N GLY A 341 -7.20 1.48 2.81
CA GLY A 341 -8.16 2.13 3.71
C GLY A 341 -7.78 3.54 4.17
N TYR A 342 -6.49 3.89 4.22
CA TYR A 342 -6.05 5.27 4.55
C TYR A 342 -5.84 6.17 3.33
N MET A 343 -5.82 5.57 2.14
CA MET A 343 -5.55 6.30 0.90
C MET A 343 -6.74 7.17 0.52
N ALA A 344 -6.50 8.45 0.38
CA ALA A 344 -7.52 9.41 -0.02
C ALA A 344 -8.03 9.14 -1.45
N PRO A 345 -9.33 9.37 -1.73
CA PRO A 345 -9.96 9.04 -3.01
C PRO A 345 -9.35 9.78 -4.20
N GLU A 346 -8.77 10.97 -4.00
CA GLU A 346 -8.10 11.73 -5.05
C GLU A 346 -6.86 11.04 -5.64
N PHE A 347 -6.29 10.04 -4.97
CA PHE A 347 -5.21 9.22 -5.56
C PHE A 347 -5.69 8.41 -6.76
N ALA A 348 -6.95 8.00 -6.78
CA ALA A 348 -7.54 7.30 -7.91
C ALA A 348 -7.92 8.24 -9.06
N CYS A 349 -8.03 9.55 -8.82
CA CYS A 349 -8.47 10.53 -9.81
C CYS A 349 -7.28 11.26 -10.44
N ARG A 350 -7.05 11.08 -11.76
CA ARG A 350 -5.91 11.69 -12.48
C ARG A 350 -6.00 13.21 -12.62
N THR A 351 -7.18 13.77 -12.54
CA THR A 351 -7.45 15.22 -12.77
C THR A 351 -7.33 16.06 -11.51
N VAL A 352 -7.42 15.46 -10.32
CA VAL A 352 -7.36 16.16 -9.04
C VAL A 352 -5.92 16.25 -8.55
N LYS A 353 -5.44 17.45 -8.20
CA LYS A 353 -4.12 17.65 -7.59
C LYS A 353 -4.10 17.05 -6.18
N ILE A 354 -3.07 16.28 -5.86
CA ILE A 354 -2.84 15.81 -4.50
C ILE A 354 -2.22 16.95 -3.70
N THR A 355 -2.82 17.28 -2.57
CA THR A 355 -2.37 18.30 -1.63
C THR A 355 -2.23 17.70 -0.24
N GLU A 356 -1.88 18.51 0.75
CA GLU A 356 -1.83 18.14 2.17
C GLU A 356 -3.16 17.56 2.69
N LYS A 357 -4.27 17.83 2.00
CA LYS A 357 -5.59 17.28 2.33
C LYS A 357 -5.64 15.75 2.23
N CYS A 358 -4.72 15.10 1.51
CA CYS A 358 -4.63 13.64 1.51
C CYS A 358 -4.14 13.09 2.86
N ASP A 359 -3.26 13.81 3.56
CA ASP A 359 -2.82 13.43 4.91
C ASP A 359 -3.95 13.63 5.92
N VAL A 360 -4.77 14.68 5.75
CA VAL A 360 -5.96 14.92 6.59
C VAL A 360 -6.96 13.77 6.46
N TYR A 361 -7.17 13.25 5.24
CA TYR A 361 -7.99 12.05 5.05
C TYR A 361 -7.43 10.85 5.80
N GLY A 362 -6.15 10.55 5.60
CA GLY A 362 -5.47 9.46 6.30
C GLY A 362 -5.51 9.61 7.82
N PHE A 363 -5.41 10.86 8.32
CA PHE A 363 -5.57 11.18 9.73
C PHE A 363 -7.00 10.89 10.22
N GLY A 364 -8.03 11.27 9.46
CA GLY A 364 -9.42 10.94 9.79
C GLY A 364 -9.64 9.44 9.96
N VAL A 365 -9.13 8.63 9.03
CA VAL A 365 -9.19 7.16 9.12
C VAL A 365 -8.42 6.66 10.36
N LEU A 366 -7.24 7.21 10.64
CA LEU A 366 -6.44 6.87 11.81
C LEU A 366 -7.19 7.16 13.12
N VAL A 367 -7.88 8.30 13.22
CA VAL A 367 -8.71 8.65 14.37
C VAL A 367 -9.78 7.59 14.60
N LEU A 368 -10.51 7.21 13.54
CA LEU A 368 -11.54 6.18 13.65
C LEU A 368 -10.94 4.83 14.05
N GLU A 369 -9.79 4.44 13.50
CA GLU A 369 -9.06 3.23 13.88
C GLU A 369 -8.68 3.24 15.38
N VAL A 370 -8.16 4.35 15.89
CA VAL A 370 -7.76 4.51 17.28
C VAL A 370 -8.95 4.41 18.21
N VAL A 371 -10.06 5.07 17.88
CA VAL A 371 -11.26 5.10 18.76
C VAL A 371 -12.01 3.77 18.75
N THR A 372 -12.13 3.14 17.59
CA THR A 372 -12.90 1.90 17.43
C THR A 372 -12.10 0.64 17.71
N GLY A 373 -10.76 0.71 17.65
CA GLY A 373 -9.87 -0.44 17.72
C GLY A 373 -9.99 -1.39 16.51
N ARG A 374 -10.69 -0.98 15.44
CA ARG A 374 -10.89 -1.76 14.21
C ARG A 374 -9.93 -1.33 13.12
N ARG A 375 -9.61 -2.25 12.22
CA ARG A 375 -8.79 -1.93 11.04
C ARG A 375 -9.56 -1.09 10.04
N PRO A 376 -8.90 -0.25 9.24
CA PRO A 376 -9.54 0.58 8.23
C PRO A 376 -10.35 -0.19 7.18
N VAL A 377 -9.93 -1.41 6.89
CA VAL A 377 -10.63 -2.36 6.01
C VAL A 377 -10.53 -3.75 6.64
N GLU A 378 -11.66 -4.41 6.79
CA GLU A 378 -11.77 -5.79 7.26
C GLU A 378 -12.42 -6.65 6.18
N TYR A 379 -11.81 -7.79 5.88
CA TYR A 379 -12.32 -8.76 4.91
C TYR A 379 -13.07 -9.85 5.66
N MET A 380 -14.35 -9.99 5.37
CA MET A 380 -15.22 -11.09 5.84
C MET A 380 -15.34 -12.12 4.71
N GLU A 381 -15.91 -13.31 4.98
CA GLU A 381 -16.04 -14.36 3.96
C GLU A 381 -16.79 -13.88 2.71
N ASP A 382 -17.84 -13.07 2.88
CA ASP A 382 -18.69 -12.61 1.77
C ASP A 382 -18.75 -11.09 1.61
N ASP A 383 -17.99 -10.31 2.43
CA ASP A 383 -18.12 -8.85 2.45
C ASP A 383 -16.80 -8.14 2.79
N VAL A 384 -16.73 -6.87 2.45
CA VAL A 384 -15.62 -5.98 2.80
C VAL A 384 -16.15 -4.81 3.60
N VAL A 385 -15.78 -4.75 4.87
CA VAL A 385 -16.20 -3.67 5.77
C VAL A 385 -15.19 -2.54 5.71
N VAL A 386 -15.63 -1.36 5.29
CA VAL A 386 -14.84 -0.13 5.30
C VAL A 386 -15.18 0.64 6.58
N LEU A 387 -14.18 0.91 7.41
CA LEU A 387 -14.36 1.53 8.73
C LEU A 387 -15.12 2.86 8.67
N CYS A 388 -14.77 3.74 7.74
CA CYS A 388 -15.44 5.04 7.60
C CYS A 388 -16.94 4.90 7.31
N ASP A 389 -17.33 3.92 6.48
CA ASP A 389 -18.72 3.72 6.09
C ASP A 389 -19.51 3.09 7.25
N MET A 390 -18.90 2.16 7.98
CA MET A 390 -19.48 1.57 9.18
C MET A 390 -19.76 2.62 10.26
N VAL A 391 -18.77 3.49 10.54
CA VAL A 391 -18.94 4.54 11.57
C VAL A 391 -19.94 5.61 11.14
N ARG A 392 -19.98 5.95 9.84
CA ARG A 392 -20.97 6.87 9.29
C ARG A 392 -22.38 6.33 9.44
N GLY A 393 -22.60 5.06 9.08
CA GLY A 393 -23.89 4.40 9.27
C GLY A 393 -24.35 4.41 10.74
N ALA A 394 -23.45 4.09 11.66
CA ALA A 394 -23.76 4.14 13.10
C ALA A 394 -24.07 5.57 13.58
N LEU A 395 -23.42 6.60 13.05
CA LEU A 395 -23.74 8.01 13.35
C LEU A 395 -25.13 8.38 12.84
N ASP A 396 -25.49 7.96 11.62
CA ASP A 396 -26.80 8.24 11.01
C ASP A 396 -27.93 7.52 11.78
N GLU A 397 -27.65 6.36 12.37
CA GLU A 397 -28.57 5.62 13.22
C GLU A 397 -28.63 6.15 14.67
N GLY A 398 -27.80 7.10 15.05
CA GLY A 398 -27.69 7.59 16.43
C GLY A 398 -27.02 6.64 17.40
N LYS A 399 -26.24 5.65 16.91
CA LYS A 399 -25.58 4.60 17.70
C LYS A 399 -24.04 4.72 17.66
N VAL A 400 -23.52 5.91 17.48
CA VAL A 400 -22.08 6.14 17.29
C VAL A 400 -21.23 5.69 18.49
N GLU A 401 -21.78 5.73 19.71
CA GLU A 401 -21.09 5.26 20.91
C GLU A 401 -20.80 3.74 20.87
N GLU A 402 -21.65 2.96 20.20
CA GLU A 402 -21.46 1.52 20.04
C GLU A 402 -20.24 1.17 19.17
N CYS A 403 -19.73 2.15 18.41
CA CYS A 403 -18.51 2.01 17.61
C CYS A 403 -17.24 2.08 18.43
N VAL A 404 -17.27 2.64 19.64
CA VAL A 404 -16.09 2.76 20.49
C VAL A 404 -15.59 1.36 20.88
N ASP A 405 -14.28 1.22 20.94
CA ASP A 405 -13.62 -0.06 21.21
C ASP A 405 -14.15 -0.71 22.49
N ARG A 406 -14.74 -1.89 22.36
CA ARG A 406 -15.30 -2.64 23.48
C ARG A 406 -14.28 -3.00 24.56
N ARG A 407 -12.98 -3.00 24.22
CA ARG A 407 -11.90 -3.23 25.18
C ARG A 407 -11.76 -2.11 26.20
N LEU A 408 -12.31 -0.92 25.93
CA LEU A 408 -12.42 0.18 26.88
C LEU A 408 -13.50 -0.06 27.95
N GLN A 409 -14.35 -1.09 27.80
CA GLN A 409 -15.38 -1.49 28.77
C GLN A 409 -16.30 -0.34 29.24
N GLY A 410 -16.49 0.68 28.38
CA GLY A 410 -17.25 1.88 28.71
C GLY A 410 -16.44 2.95 29.47
N GLU A 411 -15.17 2.73 29.75
CA GLU A 411 -14.29 3.69 30.41
C GLU A 411 -13.81 4.76 29.41
N PHE A 412 -14.74 5.56 28.91
CA PHE A 412 -14.47 6.73 28.06
C PHE A 412 -15.54 7.81 28.28
N PRO A 413 -15.16 9.11 28.25
CA PRO A 413 -16.14 10.20 28.31
C PRO A 413 -16.81 10.34 26.93
N ALA A 414 -18.14 10.19 26.88
CA ALA A 414 -18.90 10.28 25.62
C ALA A 414 -18.86 11.70 25.02
N ASP A 415 -18.77 12.72 25.87
CA ASP A 415 -18.59 14.12 25.51
C ASP A 415 -17.26 14.45 24.83
N GLU A 416 -16.24 13.58 24.98
CA GLU A 416 -15.00 13.64 24.20
C GLU A 416 -15.06 12.67 23.00
N ALA A 417 -15.51 11.43 23.19
CA ALA A 417 -15.43 10.38 22.19
C ALA A 417 -16.29 10.69 20.95
N ILE A 418 -17.50 11.17 21.15
CA ILE A 418 -18.41 11.49 20.03
C ILE A 418 -17.88 12.65 19.17
N PRO A 419 -17.42 13.79 19.73
CA PRO A 419 -16.78 14.84 18.93
C PRO A 419 -15.52 14.37 18.20
N VAL A 420 -14.68 13.52 18.82
CA VAL A 420 -13.48 12.96 18.16
C VAL A 420 -13.87 12.08 16.97
N ILE A 421 -14.87 11.22 17.09
CA ILE A 421 -15.38 10.40 15.99
C ILE A 421 -15.91 11.29 14.86
N LYS A 422 -16.72 12.31 15.17
CA LYS A 422 -17.25 13.27 14.19
C LYS A 422 -16.13 14.00 13.47
N LEU A 423 -15.11 14.45 14.19
CA LEU A 423 -13.92 15.07 13.59
C LEU A 423 -13.20 14.09 12.65
N GLY A 424 -13.03 12.83 13.05
CA GLY A 424 -12.48 11.79 12.20
C GLY A 424 -13.24 11.63 10.88
N LEU A 425 -14.58 11.59 10.93
CA LEU A 425 -15.44 11.51 9.73
C LEU A 425 -15.35 12.77 8.85
N ILE A 426 -15.24 13.97 9.45
CA ILE A 426 -15.04 15.23 8.70
C ILE A 426 -13.70 15.20 7.99
N CYS A 427 -12.63 14.82 8.68
CA CYS A 427 -11.30 14.66 8.08
C CYS A 427 -11.30 13.61 6.96
N ALA A 428 -12.06 12.52 7.10
CA ALA A 428 -12.22 11.47 6.09
C ALA A 428 -13.31 11.77 5.04
N SER A 429 -13.62 13.06 4.79
CA SER A 429 -14.53 13.48 3.73
C SER A 429 -13.99 13.06 2.36
N GLN A 430 -14.89 12.58 1.48
CA GLN A 430 -14.56 12.23 0.10
C GLN A 430 -14.09 13.45 -0.72
N VAL A 431 -14.57 14.64 -0.37
CA VAL A 431 -14.24 15.90 -1.04
C VAL A 431 -13.10 16.61 -0.30
N PRO A 432 -11.91 16.79 -0.91
CA PRO A 432 -10.74 17.37 -0.23
C PRO A 432 -10.99 18.76 0.38
N SER A 433 -11.79 19.63 -0.28
CA SER A 433 -12.09 20.97 0.22
C SER A 433 -12.96 20.99 1.48
N ASN A 434 -13.65 19.90 1.80
CA ASN A 434 -14.48 19.81 3.01
C ASN A 434 -13.65 19.37 4.24
N ARG A 435 -12.40 18.97 4.03
CA ARG A 435 -11.49 18.58 5.11
C ARG A 435 -10.86 19.83 5.71
N PRO A 436 -10.83 19.96 7.06
CA PRO A 436 -10.14 21.07 7.72
C PRO A 436 -8.63 21.01 7.42
N ASP A 437 -7.87 22.04 7.76
CA ASP A 437 -6.43 21.94 7.85
C ASP A 437 -5.99 21.32 9.20
N MET A 438 -4.72 20.87 9.29
CA MET A 438 -4.26 20.19 10.50
C MET A 438 -4.11 21.14 11.70
N GLY A 439 -3.95 22.45 11.48
CA GLY A 439 -3.98 23.45 12.55
C GLY A 439 -5.36 23.59 13.16
N GLU A 440 -6.40 23.65 12.31
CA GLU A 440 -7.82 23.64 12.75
C GLU A 440 -8.14 22.36 13.52
N VAL A 441 -7.66 21.20 13.03
CA VAL A 441 -7.83 19.90 13.72
C VAL A 441 -7.22 19.92 15.11
N VAL A 442 -6.00 20.45 15.28
CA VAL A 442 -5.35 20.58 16.58
C VAL A 442 -6.19 21.44 17.52
N ASN A 443 -6.62 22.61 17.05
CA ASN A 443 -7.45 23.52 17.85
C ASN A 443 -8.76 22.86 18.32
N ILE A 444 -9.43 22.11 17.44
CA ILE A 444 -10.67 21.39 17.79
C ILE A 444 -10.38 20.31 18.83
N LEU A 445 -9.31 19.53 18.69
CA LEU A 445 -8.95 18.50 19.66
C LEU A 445 -8.61 19.11 21.03
N GLU A 446 -7.88 20.24 21.08
CA GLU A 446 -7.57 20.93 22.32
C GLU A 446 -8.82 21.49 23.02
N LEU A 447 -9.82 21.95 22.27
CA LEU A 447 -11.12 22.36 22.79
C LEU A 447 -11.94 21.18 23.35
N ILE A 448 -11.86 19.99 22.74
CA ILE A 448 -12.51 18.78 23.25
C ILE A 448 -11.88 18.37 24.58
N GLN A 449 -10.56 18.43 24.71
CA GLN A 449 -9.83 18.02 25.92
C GLN A 449 -10.07 18.97 27.12
N CYS A 450 -10.29 20.25 26.85
CA CYS A 450 -10.61 21.26 27.84
C CYS A 450 -12.03 21.80 27.55
N PRO A 451 -13.10 21.09 27.93
CA PRO A 451 -14.43 21.72 27.89
C PRO A 451 -14.34 22.94 28.78
N SER A 452 -14.58 24.11 28.19
CA SER A 452 -14.57 25.39 28.89
C SER A 452 -15.38 25.27 30.19
N GLU A 453 -14.77 25.53 31.33
CA GLU A 453 -15.46 25.85 32.59
C GLU A 453 -16.30 27.11 32.36
N GLY A 454 -17.43 26.97 31.73
CA GLY A 454 -18.23 28.13 31.37
C GLY A 454 -19.58 27.75 30.81
N GLN A 455 -20.44 27.21 31.67
CA GLN A 455 -21.84 27.53 31.79
C GLN A 455 -22.53 26.61 32.83
N ALA A 456 -22.10 26.75 34.10
CA ALA A 456 -23.07 26.66 35.15
C ALA A 456 -23.88 27.99 35.07
N LEU A 457 -24.90 28.01 34.23
CA LEU A 457 -25.95 28.99 34.30
C LEU A 457 -27.01 28.44 35.27
N GLU A 458 -27.22 29.24 36.30
CA GLU A 458 -28.25 29.18 37.31
C GLU A 458 -29.64 28.71 36.83
#